data_0fd4f0fdfdc9c24e31ee37dda0ef0f26
#
_entry.id   0fd4f0fdfdc9c24e31ee37dda0ef0f26
#
_cell.length_a   1.000
_cell.length_b   1.000
_cell.length_c   1.000
_cell.angle_alpha   90.00
_cell.angle_beta   90.00
_cell.angle_gamma   90.00
#
_symmetry.space_group_name_H-M   'P 1'
#
loop_
_entity.id
_entity.type
_entity.pdbx_description
1 polymer ?
#
loop_
_entity_poly.entity_id
_entity_poly.type
_entity_poly.pdbx_seq_one_letter_code
_entity_poly.pdbx_strand_id
1 'polypeptide(L)'
;ENFSSNSQANTLFFGGLKGNILNSTENEIIVTVPNGAYYAPISVYTDGLFGISTQRFNVTFNATEELQISHFSNQLDNPYLGRKYYDIKIADMNGDGIPEIVTSEAGYGSSAYLAIFTTSFDDEGMISIDQHIEFNFGTGVYSSPHDIALGDLNGDGLIDIVASEKGDITDDFEAHTCIFINSSENQSFSFEPPIIIDGDGYEMYAQVQDINGDGKLDIVTSKQSSNQLGVYLNVSNNNNVSFANKIIIGNVVATARPAFADLNGDGKIDMVTTSYDSNNNSRDVFVYLNNSTDGNIEFNLEATILSGGEPADWPTDYNWSAYSTTLVDIDGDDKLDIVVTNGTCLNCSPSGISILRNISTDSELGFEYEYSSFYQYESNSLPSRIGISDLNGE
;
A
#
# COMPACT_ATOMS: atom_id res chain seq x y z
N GLU A 1 -13.78 6.85 19.05
CA GLU A 1 -13.85 7.40 20.42
C GLU A 1 -12.47 7.96 20.81
N ASN A 2 -12.46 8.89 21.78
CA ASN A 2 -11.26 9.60 22.24
C ASN A 2 -10.64 10.62 21.26
N PHE A 3 -11.45 11.23 20.40
CA PHE A 3 -11.00 12.35 19.61
C PHE A 3 -10.79 13.61 20.48
N SER A 4 -9.96 14.54 20.02
CA SER A 4 -9.87 15.82 20.67
C SER A 4 -11.13 16.67 20.40
N SER A 5 -11.68 17.28 21.44
CA SER A 5 -12.78 18.26 21.28
C SER A 5 -12.31 19.57 20.61
N ASN A 6 -11.00 19.77 20.48
CA ASN A 6 -10.42 20.81 19.65
C ASN A 6 -10.25 20.28 18.22
N SER A 7 -11.05 20.78 17.28
CA SER A 7 -11.00 20.33 15.89
C SER A 7 -9.64 20.49 15.21
N GLN A 8 -8.81 21.44 15.65
CA GLN A 8 -7.46 21.65 15.12
C GLN A 8 -6.44 20.63 15.65
N ALA A 9 -6.74 19.91 16.72
CA ALA A 9 -5.91 18.84 17.24
C ALA A 9 -6.16 17.49 16.58
N ASN A 10 -7.20 17.41 15.74
CA ASN A 10 -7.50 16.22 14.94
C ASN A 10 -7.10 16.46 13.50
N THR A 11 -6.54 15.46 12.86
CA THR A 11 -6.35 15.40 11.42
C THR A 11 -6.98 14.13 10.90
N LEU A 12 -7.77 14.20 9.83
CA LEU A 12 -8.49 13.07 9.28
C LEU A 12 -8.20 12.94 7.79
N PHE A 13 -7.91 11.72 7.34
CA PHE A 13 -7.68 11.41 5.95
C PHE A 13 -8.69 10.38 5.44
N PHE A 14 -9.12 10.58 4.20
CA PHE A 14 -9.83 9.60 3.37
C PHE A 14 -8.81 8.97 2.42
N GLY A 15 -8.22 7.85 2.82
CA GLY A 15 -7.02 7.34 2.18
C GLY A 15 -5.85 8.33 2.36
N GLY A 16 -5.29 8.83 1.24
CA GLY A 16 -4.24 9.85 1.26
C GLY A 16 -4.73 11.31 1.23
N LEU A 17 -6.06 11.57 1.29
CA LEU A 17 -6.64 12.90 1.13
C LEU A 17 -7.14 13.47 2.44
N LYS A 18 -6.63 14.62 2.85
CA LYS A 18 -6.99 15.28 4.09
C LYS A 18 -8.41 15.85 4.04
N GLY A 19 -9.25 15.45 5.00
CA GLY A 19 -10.59 15.99 5.16
C GLY A 19 -10.58 17.33 5.91
N ASN A 20 -11.51 18.22 5.56
CA ASN A 20 -11.69 19.47 6.30
C ASN A 20 -12.65 19.25 7.48
N ILE A 21 -12.12 19.28 8.70
CA ILE A 21 -12.89 19.07 9.93
C ILE A 21 -13.69 20.32 10.26
N LEU A 22 -15.01 20.18 10.27
CA LEU A 22 -15.95 21.25 10.60
C LEU A 22 -16.19 21.35 12.11
N ASN A 23 -16.25 20.22 12.79
CA ASN A 23 -16.48 20.14 14.23
C ASN A 23 -15.95 18.80 14.77
N SER A 24 -15.60 18.77 16.06
CA SER A 24 -15.23 17.53 16.77
C SER A 24 -15.69 17.54 18.22
N THR A 25 -15.99 16.36 18.72
CA THR A 25 -16.23 16.03 20.12
C THR A 25 -15.39 14.79 20.46
N GLU A 26 -15.40 14.35 21.70
CA GLU A 26 -14.69 13.12 22.10
C GLU A 26 -15.16 11.86 21.35
N ASN A 27 -16.35 11.87 20.79
CA ASN A 27 -16.99 10.69 20.16
C ASN A 27 -17.37 10.90 18.69
N GLU A 28 -17.25 12.09 18.14
CA GLU A 28 -17.71 12.41 16.81
C GLU A 28 -16.83 13.47 16.16
N ILE A 29 -16.48 13.27 14.89
CA ILE A 29 -15.88 14.28 14.03
C ILE A 29 -16.80 14.51 12.85
N ILE A 30 -17.14 15.78 12.60
CA ILE A 30 -17.86 16.22 11.40
C ILE A 30 -16.85 16.78 10.43
N VAL A 31 -16.78 16.19 9.25
CA VAL A 31 -15.77 16.51 8.23
C VAL A 31 -16.42 16.61 6.86
N THR A 32 -15.92 17.50 6.00
CA THR A 32 -16.24 17.46 4.57
C THR A 32 -15.29 16.48 3.87
N VAL A 33 -15.87 15.61 3.07
CA VAL A 33 -15.11 14.69 2.21
C VAL A 33 -14.38 15.50 1.15
N PRO A 34 -13.07 15.35 0.98
CA PRO A 34 -12.33 16.07 -0.06
C PRO A 34 -12.69 15.56 -1.46
N ASN A 35 -12.55 16.41 -2.44
CA ASN A 35 -12.64 15.98 -3.84
C ASN A 35 -11.55 14.96 -4.13
N GLY A 36 -11.88 13.91 -4.88
CA GLY A 36 -10.95 12.85 -5.19
C GLY A 36 -10.81 11.78 -4.11
N ALA A 37 -11.61 11.85 -3.02
CA ALA A 37 -11.68 10.74 -2.07
C ALA A 37 -12.07 9.45 -2.79
N TYR A 38 -11.44 8.35 -2.41
CA TYR A 38 -11.63 7.06 -3.04
C TYR A 38 -11.88 5.96 -1.99
N TYR A 39 -12.18 4.75 -2.45
CA TYR A 39 -12.43 3.63 -1.57
C TYR A 39 -11.19 3.28 -0.74
N ALA A 40 -11.15 3.76 0.49
CA ALA A 40 -10.03 3.60 1.40
C ALA A 40 -10.49 3.70 2.86
N PRO A 41 -9.74 3.16 3.82
CA PRO A 41 -10.03 3.40 5.21
C PRO A 41 -9.87 4.88 5.55
N ILE A 42 -10.65 5.32 6.54
CA ILE A 42 -10.47 6.65 7.14
C ILE A 42 -9.42 6.53 8.23
N SER A 43 -8.42 7.38 8.20
CA SER A 43 -7.45 7.49 9.28
C SER A 43 -7.59 8.82 10.02
N VAL A 44 -7.35 8.79 11.34
CA VAL A 44 -7.44 9.95 12.21
C VAL A 44 -6.22 10.02 13.08
N TYR A 45 -5.60 11.19 13.12
CA TYR A 45 -4.54 11.54 14.05
C TYR A 45 -5.10 12.51 15.08
N THR A 46 -4.84 12.26 16.35
CA THR A 46 -5.26 13.11 17.46
C THR A 46 -4.26 13.02 18.61
N ASP A 47 -3.72 14.17 19.07
CA ASP A 47 -2.78 14.24 20.19
C ASP A 47 -1.57 13.26 20.08
N GLY A 48 -1.08 13.01 18.85
CA GLY A 48 0.03 12.09 18.58
C GLY A 48 -0.36 10.61 18.50
N LEU A 49 -1.65 10.28 18.57
CA LEU A 49 -2.17 8.94 18.40
C LEU A 49 -2.82 8.80 17.01
N PHE A 50 -2.70 7.60 16.44
CA PHE A 50 -3.29 7.23 15.16
C PHE A 50 -4.43 6.23 15.36
N GLY A 51 -5.49 6.38 14.60
CA GLY A 51 -6.57 5.43 14.49
C GLY A 51 -7.00 5.25 13.05
N ILE A 52 -7.34 4.03 12.66
CA ILE A 52 -7.85 3.70 11.33
C ILE A 52 -9.22 3.06 11.45
N SER A 53 -10.12 3.40 10.49
CA SER A 53 -11.42 2.75 10.45
C SER A 53 -11.30 1.29 10.01
N THR A 54 -12.04 0.41 10.63
CA THR A 54 -12.19 -0.98 10.20
C THR A 54 -12.96 -1.09 8.88
N GLN A 55 -13.92 -0.17 8.67
CA GLN A 55 -14.66 -0.04 7.42
C GLN A 55 -13.99 0.99 6.51
N ARG A 56 -13.96 0.70 5.21
CA ARG A 56 -13.49 1.65 4.21
C ARG A 56 -14.58 2.65 3.89
N PHE A 57 -14.17 3.88 3.62
CA PHE A 57 -15.07 4.90 3.14
C PHE A 57 -15.39 4.60 1.67
N ASN A 58 -16.67 4.49 1.36
CA ASN A 58 -17.15 4.30 0.01
C ASN A 58 -17.69 5.63 -0.54
N VAL A 59 -17.14 6.09 -1.66
CA VAL A 59 -17.65 7.26 -2.37
C VAL A 59 -18.69 6.80 -3.36
N THR A 60 -19.94 7.10 -3.08
CA THR A 60 -21.03 6.83 -4.03
C THR A 60 -21.25 8.05 -4.92
N PHE A 61 -21.19 7.86 -6.21
CA PHE A 61 -21.58 8.86 -7.20
C PHE A 61 -23.01 8.58 -7.66
N ASN A 62 -23.83 9.62 -7.84
CA ASN A 62 -25.06 9.46 -8.58
C ASN A 62 -24.70 9.28 -10.06
N ALA A 63 -24.34 8.06 -10.45
CA ALA A 63 -24.08 7.75 -11.83
C ALA A 63 -25.39 7.89 -12.63
N THR A 64 -25.49 8.94 -13.42
CA THR A 64 -26.61 9.13 -14.36
C THR A 64 -26.36 8.47 -15.71
N GLU A 65 -25.14 8.00 -15.94
CA GLU A 65 -24.71 7.38 -17.19
C GLU A 65 -23.78 6.19 -16.92
N GLU A 66 -23.94 5.15 -17.71
CA GLU A 66 -23.04 3.98 -17.70
C GLU A 66 -21.63 4.41 -18.14
N LEU A 67 -20.61 3.98 -17.40
CA LEU A 67 -19.21 4.24 -17.74
C LEU A 67 -18.85 3.61 -19.09
N GLN A 68 -18.41 4.42 -20.03
CA GLN A 68 -17.97 3.98 -21.35
C GLN A 68 -16.44 4.07 -21.44
N ILE A 69 -15.81 3.16 -22.18
CA ILE A 69 -14.35 3.19 -22.44
C ILE A 69 -13.90 4.54 -23.01
N SER A 70 -14.79 5.24 -23.73
CA SER A 70 -14.54 6.59 -24.24
C SER A 70 -14.37 7.66 -23.16
N HIS A 71 -14.82 7.40 -21.91
CA HIS A 71 -14.60 8.31 -20.79
C HIS A 71 -13.16 8.23 -20.24
N PHE A 72 -12.42 7.17 -20.61
CA PHE A 72 -11.00 7.04 -20.30
C PHE A 72 -10.20 7.43 -21.55
N SER A 73 -9.92 8.70 -21.72
CA SER A 73 -9.10 9.14 -22.85
C SER A 73 -7.62 8.90 -22.57
N ASN A 74 -6.89 8.38 -23.57
CA ASN A 74 -5.42 8.25 -23.55
C ASN A 74 -4.70 9.61 -23.64
N GLN A 75 -5.19 10.64 -22.95
CA GLN A 75 -4.68 12.01 -23.06
C GLN A 75 -3.51 12.32 -22.13
N LEU A 76 -2.92 11.35 -21.47
CA LEU A 76 -1.63 11.59 -20.87
C LEU A 76 -0.58 11.57 -21.98
N ASP A 77 -0.39 12.69 -22.66
CA ASP A 77 0.87 13.01 -23.31
C ASP A 77 1.93 13.08 -22.22
N ASN A 78 2.35 11.90 -21.77
CA ASN A 78 3.38 11.79 -20.75
C ASN A 78 4.74 12.07 -21.41
N PRO A 79 5.35 13.24 -21.20
CA PRO A 79 6.66 13.58 -21.75
C PRO A 79 7.78 12.69 -21.19
N TYR A 80 7.46 11.86 -20.19
CA TYR A 80 8.35 10.93 -19.51
C TYR A 80 8.20 9.48 -20.02
N LEU A 81 7.60 9.28 -21.20
CA LEU A 81 7.55 7.99 -21.89
C LEU A 81 8.95 7.40 -22.03
N GLY A 82 9.14 6.18 -21.52
CA GLY A 82 10.41 5.45 -21.57
C GLY A 82 11.07 5.26 -20.20
N ARG A 83 10.57 5.87 -19.13
CA ARG A 83 10.99 5.54 -17.78
C ARG A 83 10.27 4.27 -17.29
N LYS A 84 10.91 3.52 -16.41
CA LYS A 84 10.31 2.37 -15.75
C LYS A 84 9.88 2.80 -14.36
N TYR A 85 8.61 2.67 -14.08
CA TYR A 85 8.04 2.91 -12.76
C TYR A 85 7.86 1.56 -12.05
N TYR A 86 8.29 1.47 -10.80
CA TYR A 86 8.13 0.27 -10.00
C TYR A 86 6.91 0.34 -9.10
N ASP A 87 6.63 1.51 -8.53
CA ASP A 87 5.45 1.75 -7.70
C ASP A 87 4.83 3.11 -7.97
N ILE A 88 3.52 3.21 -7.73
CA ILE A 88 2.72 4.42 -7.87
C ILE A 88 1.81 4.52 -6.66
N LYS A 89 1.78 5.70 -6.05
CA LYS A 89 0.87 6.06 -4.98
C LYS A 89 0.20 7.39 -5.27
N ILE A 90 -0.93 7.62 -4.64
CA ILE A 90 -1.70 8.85 -4.78
C ILE A 90 -1.95 9.39 -3.37
N ALA A 91 -1.60 10.65 -3.12
CA ALA A 91 -1.88 11.34 -1.87
C ALA A 91 -1.79 12.86 -2.06
N ASP A 92 -2.49 13.61 -1.23
CA ASP A 92 -2.32 15.06 -1.10
C ASP A 92 -1.05 15.32 -0.28
N MET A 93 0.05 15.56 -0.97
CA MET A 93 1.39 15.69 -0.38
C MET A 93 1.69 17.10 0.13
N ASN A 94 0.93 18.11 -0.33
CA ASN A 94 1.18 19.52 0.00
C ASN A 94 0.04 20.16 0.80
N GLY A 95 -1.04 19.42 1.07
CA GLY A 95 -2.18 19.85 1.87
C GLY A 95 -3.14 20.80 1.15
N ASP A 96 -3.14 20.85 -0.20
CA ASP A 96 -4.02 21.74 -0.97
C ASP A 96 -5.38 21.11 -1.32
N GLY A 97 -5.57 19.82 -1.01
CA GLY A 97 -6.79 19.07 -1.27
C GLY A 97 -6.86 18.46 -2.66
N ILE A 98 -5.80 18.56 -3.46
CA ILE A 98 -5.66 17.93 -4.77
C ILE A 98 -4.58 16.83 -4.64
N PRO A 99 -4.88 15.59 -5.06
CA PRO A 99 -3.91 14.50 -4.89
C PRO A 99 -2.76 14.59 -5.90
N GLU A 100 -1.55 14.38 -5.44
CA GLU A 100 -0.37 14.15 -6.26
C GLU A 100 -0.19 12.68 -6.57
N ILE A 101 0.57 12.40 -7.65
CA ILE A 101 1.03 11.06 -7.99
C ILE A 101 2.49 10.93 -7.56
N VAL A 102 2.77 10.02 -6.63
CA VAL A 102 4.11 9.71 -6.15
C VAL A 102 4.59 8.43 -6.82
N THR A 103 5.77 8.45 -7.42
CA THR A 103 6.31 7.29 -8.15
C THR A 103 7.72 6.95 -7.72
N SER A 104 8.08 5.68 -7.81
CA SER A 104 9.45 5.20 -7.79
C SER A 104 9.92 4.90 -9.21
N GLU A 105 11.02 5.52 -9.63
CA GLU A 105 11.51 5.44 -11.00
C GLU A 105 12.86 4.73 -11.08
N ALA A 106 12.94 3.72 -11.96
CA ALA A 106 14.21 3.13 -12.33
C ALA A 106 14.95 4.02 -13.31
N GLY A 107 16.07 4.56 -12.92
CA GLY A 107 16.97 5.25 -13.83
C GLY A 107 17.75 4.28 -14.71
N TYR A 108 18.01 4.67 -15.97
CA TYR A 108 19.08 4.06 -16.75
C TYR A 108 20.41 4.71 -16.33
N GLY A 109 21.32 3.92 -15.77
CA GLY A 109 22.60 4.42 -15.27
C GLY A 109 22.56 4.77 -13.78
N SER A 110 23.17 5.83 -13.34
CA SER A 110 23.45 6.16 -11.95
C SER A 110 22.36 6.96 -11.22
N SER A 111 21.12 6.96 -11.69
CA SER A 111 20.10 7.85 -11.14
C SER A 111 18.77 7.14 -10.96
N ALA A 112 18.44 6.83 -9.73
CA ALA A 112 17.12 6.39 -9.31
C ALA A 112 16.42 7.55 -8.60
N TYR A 113 15.15 7.76 -8.88
CA TYR A 113 14.40 8.90 -8.38
C TYR A 113 13.09 8.47 -7.74
N LEU A 114 12.73 9.16 -6.69
CA LEU A 114 11.34 9.38 -6.36
C LEU A 114 10.86 10.60 -7.12
N ALA A 115 9.66 10.55 -7.65
CA ALA A 115 9.07 11.69 -8.32
C ALA A 115 7.67 11.96 -7.79
N ILE A 116 7.34 13.24 -7.69
CA ILE A 116 6.00 13.73 -7.40
C ILE A 116 5.50 14.46 -8.64
N PHE A 117 4.36 14.04 -9.15
CA PHE A 117 3.66 14.73 -10.21
C PHE A 117 2.49 15.48 -9.58
N THR A 118 2.50 16.80 -9.68
CA THR A 118 1.35 17.59 -9.29
C THR A 118 0.24 17.45 -10.31
N THR A 119 -0.99 17.43 -9.82
CA THR A 119 -2.16 17.32 -10.66
C THR A 119 -3.07 18.53 -10.48
N SER A 120 -3.87 18.81 -11.49
CA SER A 120 -4.98 19.77 -11.43
C SER A 120 -6.19 19.19 -12.13
N PHE A 121 -7.36 19.77 -11.83
CA PHE A 121 -8.61 19.43 -12.51
C PHE A 121 -9.09 20.65 -13.29
N ASP A 122 -9.52 20.45 -14.52
CA ASP A 122 -10.22 21.48 -15.27
C ASP A 122 -11.72 21.59 -14.86
N ASP A 123 -12.44 22.54 -15.45
CA ASP A 123 -13.85 22.75 -15.17
C ASP A 123 -14.75 21.56 -15.56
N GLU A 124 -14.23 20.63 -16.36
CA GLU A 124 -14.90 19.40 -16.82
C GLU A 124 -14.50 18.19 -15.97
N GLY A 125 -13.62 18.40 -14.97
CA GLY A 125 -13.12 17.35 -14.07
C GLY A 125 -12.01 16.49 -14.67
N MET A 126 -11.41 16.90 -15.78
CA MET A 126 -10.28 16.18 -16.39
C MET A 126 -8.99 16.47 -15.62
N ILE A 127 -8.21 15.42 -15.41
CA ILE A 127 -6.93 15.49 -14.70
C ILE A 127 -5.82 15.92 -15.67
N SER A 128 -5.04 16.92 -15.26
CA SER A 128 -3.80 17.32 -15.90
C SER A 128 -2.61 17.09 -14.97
N ILE A 129 -1.45 16.74 -15.53
CA ILE A 129 -0.18 16.73 -14.82
C ILE A 129 0.53 18.05 -15.09
N ASP A 130 0.77 18.84 -14.03
CA ASP A 130 1.28 20.20 -14.18
C ASP A 130 2.80 20.29 -14.00
N GLN A 131 3.33 19.61 -12.98
CA GLN A 131 4.75 19.65 -12.64
C GLN A 131 5.26 18.24 -12.33
N HIS A 132 6.56 18.08 -12.51
CA HIS A 132 7.31 16.89 -12.14
C HIS A 132 8.50 17.30 -11.25
N ILE A 133 8.51 16.81 -10.02
CA ILE A 133 9.53 17.10 -9.03
C ILE A 133 10.27 15.80 -8.73
N GLU A 134 11.57 15.79 -9.00
CA GLU A 134 12.44 14.62 -8.76
C GLU A 134 13.21 14.79 -7.46
N PHE A 135 13.26 13.72 -6.67
CA PHE A 135 14.07 13.61 -5.47
C PHE A 135 15.11 12.52 -5.69
N ASN A 136 16.39 12.89 -5.54
CA ASN A 136 17.46 11.90 -5.62
C ASN A 136 17.41 11.02 -4.37
N PHE A 137 17.40 9.71 -4.57
CA PHE A 137 17.39 8.72 -3.49
C PHE A 137 18.68 8.73 -2.64
N GLY A 138 19.77 9.26 -3.15
CA GLY A 138 20.94 9.70 -2.38
C GLY A 138 21.92 8.61 -1.95
N THR A 139 21.65 7.33 -2.16
CA THR A 139 22.44 6.24 -1.54
C THR A 139 23.53 5.64 -2.44
N GLY A 140 23.59 5.95 -3.75
CA GLY A 140 24.67 5.44 -4.61
C GLY A 140 24.33 5.20 -6.08
N VAL A 141 25.28 4.63 -6.79
CA VAL A 141 25.27 4.55 -8.26
C VAL A 141 24.30 3.52 -8.86
N TYR A 142 23.75 2.62 -8.05
CA TYR A 142 22.88 1.52 -8.49
C TYR A 142 21.58 1.39 -7.67
N SER A 143 21.25 2.40 -6.88
CA SER A 143 20.02 2.42 -6.09
C SER A 143 18.79 2.51 -7.00
N SER A 144 17.83 1.62 -6.75
CA SER A 144 16.55 1.59 -7.49
C SER A 144 15.43 1.55 -6.45
N PRO A 145 14.73 2.67 -6.20
CA PRO A 145 13.56 2.64 -5.34
C PRO A 145 12.54 1.67 -5.95
N HIS A 146 12.16 0.67 -5.19
CA HIS A 146 11.33 -0.43 -5.70
C HIS A 146 9.89 -0.34 -5.21
N ASP A 147 9.70 0.07 -3.97
CA ASP A 147 8.39 0.17 -3.34
C ASP A 147 8.26 1.48 -2.56
N ILE A 148 7.04 2.00 -2.49
CA ILE A 148 6.70 3.22 -1.77
C ILE A 148 5.57 2.92 -0.79
N ALA A 149 5.70 3.40 0.44
CA ALA A 149 4.61 3.51 1.39
C ALA A 149 4.42 4.99 1.79
N LEU A 150 3.19 5.39 2.00
CA LEU A 150 2.82 6.74 2.38
C LEU A 150 2.10 6.72 3.72
N GLY A 151 2.44 7.64 4.62
CA GLY A 151 1.79 7.80 5.91
C GLY A 151 2.39 8.94 6.71
N ASP A 152 1.62 9.50 7.63
CA ASP A 152 2.07 10.53 8.57
C ASP A 152 2.83 9.84 9.72
N LEU A 153 4.15 9.83 9.66
CA LEU A 153 5.01 9.10 10.61
C LEU A 153 5.31 9.91 11.88
N ASN A 154 5.14 11.21 11.82
CA ASN A 154 5.47 12.14 12.92
C ASN A 154 4.23 12.74 13.58
N GLY A 155 3.03 12.56 13.00
CA GLY A 155 1.76 13.06 13.54
C GLY A 155 1.54 14.57 13.27
N ASP A 156 2.20 15.16 12.25
CA ASP A 156 2.08 16.58 11.93
C ASP A 156 0.94 16.88 10.91
N GLY A 157 0.35 15.82 10.35
CA GLY A 157 -0.75 15.91 9.41
C GLY A 157 -0.32 16.07 7.96
N LEU A 158 0.95 15.92 7.63
CA LEU A 158 1.48 15.79 6.29
C LEU A 158 1.81 14.32 6.01
N ILE A 159 1.72 13.92 4.76
CA ILE A 159 2.04 12.55 4.36
C ILE A 159 3.53 12.43 4.06
N ASP A 160 4.21 11.56 4.80
CA ASP A 160 5.62 11.21 4.61
C ASP A 160 5.77 10.08 3.59
N ILE A 161 6.99 9.89 3.07
CA ILE A 161 7.32 8.84 2.12
C ILE A 161 8.32 7.87 2.74
N VAL A 162 7.99 6.59 2.72
CA VAL A 162 8.93 5.49 2.98
C VAL A 162 9.20 4.78 1.66
N ALA A 163 10.44 4.69 1.27
CA ALA A 163 10.82 4.06 0.02
C ALA A 163 11.89 2.98 0.26
N SER A 164 11.62 1.78 -0.21
CA SER A 164 12.58 0.68 -0.16
C SER A 164 13.44 0.64 -1.41
N GLU A 165 14.70 0.35 -1.23
CA GLU A 165 15.68 0.20 -2.29
C GLU A 165 15.97 -1.27 -2.54
N LYS A 166 15.97 -1.66 -3.82
CA LYS A 166 16.42 -2.99 -4.20
C LYS A 166 17.95 -3.01 -4.28
N GLY A 167 18.62 -3.63 -3.32
CA GLY A 167 20.04 -3.91 -3.41
C GLY A 167 20.40 -4.83 -4.60
N ASP A 168 21.66 -4.84 -5.01
CA ASP A 168 22.18 -5.78 -6.01
C ASP A 168 22.94 -6.92 -5.31
N ILE A 169 22.52 -8.16 -5.55
CA ILE A 169 23.17 -9.35 -4.97
C ILE A 169 24.60 -9.58 -5.52
N THR A 170 24.96 -8.91 -6.61
CA THR A 170 26.24 -9.15 -7.29
C THR A 170 27.37 -8.24 -6.82
N ASP A 171 27.05 -7.10 -6.20
CA ASP A 171 27.99 -6.02 -5.96
C ASP A 171 28.17 -5.59 -4.49
N ASP A 172 27.78 -6.40 -3.50
CA ASP A 172 27.82 -6.06 -2.06
C ASP A 172 27.04 -4.76 -1.71
N PHE A 173 26.05 -4.36 -2.53
CA PHE A 173 25.19 -3.22 -2.23
C PHE A 173 24.14 -3.62 -1.20
N GLU A 174 24.24 -3.01 -0.04
CA GLU A 174 23.21 -3.13 1.00
C GLU A 174 21.94 -2.40 0.53
N ALA A 175 20.79 -3.06 0.69
CA ALA A 175 19.50 -2.42 0.47
C ALA A 175 19.22 -1.45 1.61
N HIS A 176 18.62 -0.31 1.30
CA HIS A 176 18.26 0.70 2.29
C HIS A 176 16.75 0.95 2.24
N THR A 177 16.22 1.39 3.35
CA THR A 177 14.89 1.99 3.43
C THR A 177 15.09 3.47 3.76
N CYS A 178 14.66 4.35 2.86
CA CYS A 178 14.77 5.79 3.02
C CYS A 178 13.43 6.38 3.43
N ILE A 179 13.44 7.23 4.43
CA ILE A 179 12.27 7.91 4.96
C ILE A 179 12.44 9.40 4.68
N PHE A 180 11.49 9.98 3.97
CA PHE A 180 11.43 11.39 3.66
C PHE A 180 10.31 12.03 4.46
N ILE A 181 10.66 12.78 5.48
CA ILE A 181 9.70 13.51 6.30
C ILE A 181 9.26 14.75 5.55
N ASN A 182 7.98 14.86 5.34
CA ASN A 182 7.34 15.94 4.61
C ASN A 182 7.28 17.19 5.49
N SER A 183 7.86 18.27 5.01
CA SER A 183 7.84 19.59 5.64
C SER A 183 7.25 20.66 4.72
N SER A 184 6.35 20.25 3.84
CA SER A 184 5.71 21.13 2.86
C SER A 184 4.88 22.22 3.54
N GLU A 185 5.02 23.43 3.05
CA GLU A 185 4.28 24.60 3.54
C GLU A 185 3.74 25.43 2.36
N ASN A 186 2.58 26.01 2.53
CA ASN A 186 2.00 26.94 1.56
C ASN A 186 1.94 26.36 0.12
N GLN A 187 1.56 25.11 -0.02
CA GLN A 187 1.49 24.37 -1.29
C GLN A 187 2.86 24.20 -2.00
N SER A 188 3.93 24.37 -1.27
CA SER A 188 5.29 24.16 -1.78
C SER A 188 5.89 22.92 -1.17
N PHE A 189 6.38 22.01 -2.01
CA PHE A 189 6.98 20.75 -1.57
C PHE A 189 8.33 20.98 -0.89
N SER A 190 8.47 20.42 0.28
CA SER A 190 9.72 20.40 1.04
C SER A 190 9.82 19.11 1.84
N PHE A 191 11.01 18.54 1.91
CA PHE A 191 11.29 17.35 2.70
C PHE A 191 12.53 17.55 3.54
N GLU A 192 12.52 17.03 4.75
CA GLU A 192 13.72 16.96 5.59
C GLU A 192 14.79 16.07 4.92
N PRO A 193 16.07 16.19 5.31
CA PRO A 193 17.08 15.23 4.87
C PRO A 193 16.64 13.81 5.17
N PRO A 194 16.79 12.85 4.23
CA PRO A 194 16.25 11.51 4.40
C PRO A 194 16.89 10.80 5.60
N ILE A 195 16.06 10.11 6.36
CA ILE A 195 16.50 9.14 7.37
C ILE A 195 16.75 7.83 6.63
N ILE A 196 17.97 7.31 6.71
CA ILE A 196 18.36 6.07 6.06
C ILE A 196 18.38 4.96 7.12
N ILE A 197 17.63 3.91 6.88
CA ILE A 197 17.66 2.67 7.66
C ILE A 197 18.43 1.65 6.84
N ASP A 198 19.55 1.17 7.38
CA ASP A 198 20.35 0.13 6.76
C ASP A 198 19.58 -1.19 6.78
N GLY A 199 19.37 -1.77 5.60
CA GLY A 199 18.79 -3.10 5.45
C GLY A 199 19.84 -4.18 5.72
N ASP A 200 19.38 -5.41 5.95
CA ASP A 200 20.23 -6.59 6.08
C ASP A 200 20.24 -7.45 4.79
N GLY A 201 20.17 -6.79 3.64
CA GLY A 201 20.16 -7.41 2.31
C GLY A 201 18.95 -7.00 1.47
N TYR A 202 18.39 -7.88 0.66
CA TYR A 202 17.38 -7.66 -0.35
C TYR A 202 16.00 -7.26 0.21
N GLU A 203 15.83 -6.06 0.75
CA GLU A 203 14.51 -5.55 1.15
C GLU A 203 13.83 -4.92 -0.07
N MET A 204 12.79 -5.57 -0.59
CA MET A 204 12.12 -5.09 -1.81
C MET A 204 10.83 -4.31 -1.52
N TYR A 205 10.20 -4.56 -0.38
CA TYR A 205 8.89 -3.99 -0.09
C TYR A 205 8.90 -3.29 1.26
N ALA A 206 8.31 -2.12 1.29
CA ALA A 206 8.06 -1.36 2.51
C ALA A 206 6.57 -1.03 2.64
N GLN A 207 6.06 -1.16 3.84
CA GLN A 207 4.71 -0.78 4.22
C GLN A 207 4.75 0.02 5.51
N VAL A 208 3.73 0.84 5.73
CA VAL A 208 3.55 1.56 7.00
C VAL A 208 2.22 1.16 7.62
N GLN A 209 2.26 0.68 8.87
CA GLN A 209 1.10 0.19 9.62
C GLN A 209 1.36 0.33 11.11
N ASP A 210 0.32 0.58 11.90
CA ASP A 210 0.41 0.47 13.35
C ASP A 210 0.31 -1.01 13.77
N ILE A 211 1.47 -1.67 13.86
CA ILE A 211 1.55 -3.12 14.07
C ILE A 211 1.35 -3.49 15.54
N ASN A 212 1.75 -2.61 16.47
CA ASN A 212 1.68 -2.88 17.91
C ASN A 212 0.46 -2.28 18.58
N GLY A 213 -0.33 -1.46 17.86
CA GLY A 213 -1.54 -0.82 18.38
C GLY A 213 -1.26 0.37 19.30
N ASP A 214 -0.08 1.03 19.17
CA ASP A 214 0.30 2.18 19.99
C ASP A 214 -0.14 3.53 19.41
N GLY A 215 -0.77 3.51 18.23
CA GLY A 215 -1.27 4.68 17.53
C GLY A 215 -0.23 5.40 16.68
N LYS A 216 0.92 4.79 16.42
CA LYS A 216 1.94 5.31 15.51
C LYS A 216 2.17 4.35 14.35
N LEU A 217 2.48 4.91 13.19
CA LEU A 217 2.78 4.08 12.03
C LEU A 217 4.20 3.52 12.13
N ASP A 218 4.30 2.19 12.18
CA ASP A 218 5.55 1.44 12.12
C ASP A 218 5.94 1.16 10.67
N ILE A 219 7.20 0.83 10.42
CA ILE A 219 7.68 0.41 9.11
C ILE A 219 7.82 -1.10 9.09
N VAL A 220 7.20 -1.74 8.10
CA VAL A 220 7.33 -3.17 7.85
C VAL A 220 8.05 -3.38 6.53
N THR A 221 9.13 -4.16 6.57
CA THR A 221 9.90 -4.52 5.36
C THR A 221 9.83 -6.01 5.09
N SER A 222 9.84 -6.40 3.82
CA SER A 222 9.91 -7.80 3.42
C SER A 222 10.95 -8.03 2.33
N LYS A 223 11.51 -9.25 2.29
CA LYS A 223 12.51 -9.68 1.33
C LYS A 223 11.95 -10.70 0.36
N GLN A 224 12.25 -10.56 -0.92
CA GLN A 224 11.76 -11.50 -1.95
C GLN A 224 12.22 -12.95 -1.76
N SER A 225 13.27 -13.23 -1.01
CA SER A 225 13.87 -14.57 -0.91
C SER A 225 14.07 -15.06 0.52
N SER A 226 13.41 -14.43 1.49
CA SER A 226 13.48 -14.84 2.90
C SER A 226 12.09 -15.01 3.48
N ASN A 227 11.94 -15.98 4.36
CA ASN A 227 10.71 -16.17 5.13
C ASN A 227 10.75 -15.32 6.40
N GLN A 228 10.96 -14.01 6.24
CA GLN A 228 11.12 -13.07 7.34
C GLN A 228 10.51 -11.71 6.98
N LEU A 229 9.92 -11.08 7.97
CA LEU A 229 9.59 -9.66 7.97
C LEU A 229 10.54 -8.90 8.89
N GLY A 230 10.88 -7.68 8.52
CA GLY A 230 11.48 -6.70 9.40
C GLY A 230 10.43 -5.72 9.88
N VAL A 231 10.39 -5.44 11.17
CA VAL A 231 9.52 -4.41 11.75
C VAL A 231 10.38 -3.39 12.48
N TYR A 232 10.23 -2.13 12.15
CA TYR A 232 10.84 -1.00 12.83
C TYR A 232 9.73 -0.22 13.55
N LEU A 233 9.65 -0.40 14.87
CA LEU A 233 8.65 0.30 15.68
C LEU A 233 8.94 1.80 15.72
N ASN A 234 7.91 2.58 15.52
CA ASN A 234 7.97 4.03 15.58
C ASN A 234 7.99 4.51 17.05
N VAL A 235 9.15 4.95 17.49
CA VAL A 235 9.35 5.50 18.83
C VAL A 235 9.47 7.03 18.82
N SER A 236 8.96 7.67 17.78
CA SER A 236 8.96 9.12 17.61
C SER A 236 8.29 9.83 18.78
N ASN A 237 8.82 10.99 19.12
CA ASN A 237 8.24 11.87 20.13
C ASN A 237 8.47 13.34 19.75
N ASN A 238 7.48 14.20 20.00
CA ASN A 238 7.56 15.67 19.87
C ASN A 238 8.29 16.14 18.58
N ASN A 239 7.85 15.68 17.42
CA ASN A 239 8.40 15.99 16.09
C ASN A 239 9.82 15.43 15.84
N ASN A 240 10.36 14.60 16.73
CA ASN A 240 11.60 13.89 16.46
C ASN A 240 11.28 12.47 15.98
N VAL A 241 11.40 12.25 14.68
CA VAL A 241 11.14 10.94 14.06
C VAL A 241 12.28 10.00 14.41
N SER A 242 11.93 8.87 14.98
CA SER A 242 12.90 7.82 15.30
C SER A 242 12.24 6.45 15.34
N PHE A 243 13.02 5.42 14.96
CA PHE A 243 12.57 4.04 14.93
C PHE A 243 13.44 3.18 15.84
N ALA A 244 12.82 2.19 16.48
CA ALA A 244 13.55 1.18 17.25
C ALA A 244 14.39 0.29 16.32
N ASN A 245 15.32 -0.47 16.92
CA ASN A 245 16.06 -1.49 16.17
C ASN A 245 15.11 -2.48 15.51
N LYS A 246 15.48 -2.96 14.34
CA LYS A 246 14.73 -3.95 13.58
C LYS A 246 14.39 -5.19 14.40
N ILE A 247 13.11 -5.51 14.46
CA ILE A 247 12.59 -6.77 14.96
C ILE A 247 12.42 -7.70 13.75
N ILE A 248 13.02 -8.89 13.79
CA ILE A 248 12.86 -9.88 12.74
C ILE A 248 11.77 -10.86 13.15
N ILE A 249 10.69 -10.91 12.37
CA ILE A 249 9.64 -11.91 12.50
C ILE A 249 10.01 -13.09 11.62
N GLY A 250 10.45 -14.17 12.24
CA GLY A 250 10.76 -15.43 11.55
C GLY A 250 9.51 -16.29 11.35
N ASN A 251 9.63 -17.29 10.48
CA ASN A 251 8.57 -18.25 10.17
C ASN A 251 7.30 -17.66 9.52
N VAL A 252 7.41 -16.48 8.92
CA VAL A 252 6.38 -15.95 8.05
C VAL A 252 6.83 -16.11 6.60
N VAL A 253 5.95 -16.64 5.77
CA VAL A 253 6.19 -16.65 4.32
C VAL A 253 5.91 -15.25 3.82
N ALA A 254 6.95 -14.48 3.50
CA ALA A 254 6.84 -13.08 3.10
C ALA A 254 7.76 -12.79 1.92
N THR A 255 7.63 -13.59 0.86
CA THR A 255 8.43 -13.44 -0.36
C THR A 255 7.85 -12.45 -1.35
N ALA A 256 6.60 -12.03 -1.13
CA ALA A 256 5.89 -11.00 -1.89
C ALA A 256 5.54 -9.80 -0.99
N ARG A 257 4.96 -8.78 -1.58
CA ARG A 257 4.45 -7.62 -0.85
C ARG A 257 3.28 -8.05 0.04
N PRO A 258 3.38 -7.96 1.37
CA PRO A 258 2.26 -8.27 2.25
C PRO A 258 1.16 -7.20 2.14
N ALA A 259 -0.08 -7.60 2.34
CA ALA A 259 -1.22 -6.72 2.54
C ALA A 259 -1.65 -6.79 4.01
N PHE A 260 -2.08 -5.66 4.56
CA PHE A 260 -2.40 -5.52 5.96
C PHE A 260 -3.81 -4.96 6.16
N ALA A 261 -4.60 -5.59 7.03
CA ALA A 261 -5.89 -5.09 7.51
C ALA A 261 -6.34 -5.90 8.73
N ASP A 262 -7.32 -5.38 9.48
CA ASP A 262 -8.07 -6.16 10.47
C ASP A 262 -9.04 -7.08 9.73
N LEU A 263 -8.74 -8.38 9.70
CA LEU A 263 -9.51 -9.38 8.97
C LEU A 263 -10.56 -10.09 9.82
N ASN A 264 -10.36 -10.09 11.13
CA ASN A 264 -11.21 -10.80 12.09
C ASN A 264 -12.05 -9.86 12.97
N GLY A 265 -11.88 -8.54 12.85
CA GLY A 265 -12.63 -7.53 13.60
C GLY A 265 -12.17 -7.35 15.05
N ASP A 266 -10.94 -7.75 15.39
CA ASP A 266 -10.40 -7.63 16.75
C ASP A 266 -9.69 -6.29 17.03
N GLY A 267 -9.57 -5.45 15.99
CA GLY A 267 -8.95 -4.13 16.06
C GLY A 267 -7.43 -4.15 15.85
N LYS A 268 -6.83 -5.30 15.57
CA LYS A 268 -5.41 -5.43 15.23
C LYS A 268 -5.21 -5.62 13.74
N ILE A 269 -4.09 -5.17 13.25
CA ILE A 269 -3.76 -5.26 11.82
C ILE A 269 -3.15 -6.62 11.50
N ASP A 270 -3.93 -7.49 10.86
CA ASP A 270 -3.52 -8.79 10.37
C ASP A 270 -2.74 -8.69 9.05
N MET A 271 -2.16 -9.80 8.61
CA MET A 271 -1.33 -9.84 7.42
C MET A 271 -1.75 -10.95 6.46
N VAL A 272 -1.84 -10.61 5.19
CA VAL A 272 -1.96 -11.56 4.07
C VAL A 272 -0.74 -11.45 3.19
N THR A 273 -0.15 -12.58 2.85
CA THR A 273 1.02 -12.64 1.97
C THR A 273 0.99 -13.88 1.08
N THR A 274 1.84 -13.89 0.07
CA THR A 274 2.01 -15.03 -0.84
C THR A 274 3.46 -15.49 -0.85
N SER A 275 3.70 -16.74 -1.20
CA SER A 275 5.05 -17.20 -1.47
C SER A 275 5.33 -17.14 -2.97
N TYR A 276 6.36 -16.40 -3.35
CA TYR A 276 6.94 -16.49 -4.67
C TYR A 276 8.14 -17.42 -4.60
N ASP A 277 8.00 -18.66 -5.08
CA ASP A 277 9.10 -19.56 -5.31
C ASP A 277 9.15 -19.94 -6.79
N SER A 278 10.14 -19.41 -7.48
CA SER A 278 10.35 -19.69 -8.91
C SER A 278 10.58 -21.19 -9.22
N ASN A 279 10.81 -22.01 -8.22
CA ASN A 279 11.09 -23.43 -8.37
C ASN A 279 9.92 -24.33 -7.95
N ASN A 280 9.00 -23.86 -7.12
CA ASN A 280 8.00 -24.70 -6.47
C ASN A 280 6.54 -24.42 -6.83
N ASN A 281 6.25 -23.50 -7.76
CA ASN A 281 4.88 -23.19 -8.20
C ASN A 281 3.90 -22.96 -7.04
N SER A 282 4.35 -22.28 -5.98
CA SER A 282 3.50 -22.07 -4.83
C SER A 282 2.40 -21.07 -5.17
N ARG A 283 1.16 -21.53 -5.03
CA ARG A 283 -0.06 -20.74 -5.18
C ARG A 283 -0.66 -20.38 -3.83
N ASP A 284 0.12 -20.56 -2.79
CA ASP A 284 -0.39 -20.40 -1.45
C ASP A 284 -0.51 -18.92 -1.09
N VAL A 285 -1.64 -18.59 -0.53
CA VAL A 285 -1.93 -17.35 0.18
C VAL A 285 -1.93 -17.68 1.66
N PHE A 286 -1.13 -16.96 2.42
CA PHE A 286 -0.97 -17.15 3.85
C PHE A 286 -1.66 -16.00 4.58
N VAL A 287 -2.52 -16.34 5.51
CA VAL A 287 -3.19 -15.39 6.40
C VAL A 287 -2.64 -15.54 7.80
N TYR A 288 -2.13 -14.46 8.35
CA TYR A 288 -1.57 -14.39 9.69
C TYR A 288 -2.37 -13.43 10.55
N LEU A 289 -2.82 -13.90 11.71
CA LEU A 289 -3.44 -13.04 12.72
C LEU A 289 -2.37 -12.36 13.57
N ASN A 290 -2.60 -11.10 13.85
CA ASN A 290 -1.75 -10.27 14.69
C ASN A 290 -2.07 -10.48 16.17
N ASN A 291 -1.21 -11.20 16.87
CA ASN A 291 -1.30 -11.40 18.32
C ASN A 291 -0.34 -10.50 19.10
N SER A 292 0.15 -9.44 18.47
CA SER A 292 1.07 -8.49 19.10
C SER A 292 0.45 -7.84 20.34
N THR A 293 1.35 -7.56 21.26
CA THR A 293 1.06 -6.79 22.49
C THR A 293 2.15 -5.73 22.64
N ASP A 294 1.95 -4.76 23.52
CA ASP A 294 2.96 -3.75 23.80
C ASP A 294 4.33 -4.42 24.11
N GLY A 295 5.31 -4.12 23.28
CA GLY A 295 6.67 -4.65 23.37
C GLY A 295 6.92 -6.05 22.80
N ASN A 296 5.92 -6.75 22.25
CA ASN A 296 6.09 -8.05 21.59
C ASN A 296 5.30 -8.11 20.28
N ILE A 297 5.99 -8.26 19.16
CA ILE A 297 5.37 -8.41 17.85
C ILE A 297 5.25 -9.89 17.50
N GLU A 298 4.02 -10.35 17.26
CA GLU A 298 3.71 -11.74 16.99
C GLU A 298 2.62 -11.90 15.94
N PHE A 299 2.94 -12.65 14.88
CA PHE A 299 2.01 -13.06 13.84
C PHE A 299 1.87 -14.57 13.82
N ASN A 300 0.66 -15.07 13.96
CA ASN A 300 0.37 -16.50 13.96
C ASN A 300 -0.33 -16.90 12.65
N LEU A 301 0.20 -17.93 11.98
CA LEU A 301 -0.43 -18.47 10.77
C LEU A 301 -1.78 -19.07 11.12
N GLU A 302 -2.84 -18.51 10.57
CA GLU A 302 -4.22 -18.96 10.74
C GLU A 302 -4.67 -19.82 9.57
N ALA A 303 -4.40 -19.38 8.33
CA ALA A 303 -4.84 -20.09 7.15
C ALA A 303 -3.79 -20.13 6.05
N THR A 304 -3.81 -21.22 5.29
CA THR A 304 -3.12 -21.35 4.00
C THR A 304 -4.15 -21.71 2.95
N ILE A 305 -4.31 -20.85 1.94
CA ILE A 305 -5.37 -20.95 0.95
C ILE A 305 -4.74 -21.05 -0.43
N LEU A 306 -5.25 -21.92 -1.29
CA LEU A 306 -4.83 -22.00 -2.68
C LEU A 306 -5.49 -20.89 -3.50
N SER A 307 -4.70 -20.00 -4.09
CA SER A 307 -5.19 -18.84 -4.85
C SER A 307 -5.97 -19.18 -6.13
N GLY A 308 -6.04 -20.43 -6.51
CA GLY A 308 -6.69 -20.89 -7.73
C GLY A 308 -7.79 -21.93 -7.53
N GLY A 309 -8.16 -22.23 -6.30
CA GLY A 309 -9.10 -23.32 -6.02
C GLY A 309 -8.57 -24.70 -6.44
N GLU A 310 -9.40 -25.73 -6.33
CA GLU A 310 -9.06 -27.10 -6.81
C GLU A 310 -9.09 -27.15 -8.34
N PRO A 311 -8.10 -27.77 -8.97
CA PRO A 311 -7.77 -27.59 -10.38
C PRO A 311 -8.55 -28.47 -11.35
N ALA A 312 -9.86 -28.67 -11.19
CA ALA A 312 -10.61 -29.52 -12.13
C ALA A 312 -10.63 -28.98 -13.57
N ASP A 313 -10.44 -27.68 -13.76
CA ASP A 313 -10.53 -26.99 -15.05
C ASP A 313 -9.24 -26.23 -15.45
N TRP A 314 -8.16 -26.40 -14.71
CA TRP A 314 -6.92 -25.71 -14.97
C TRP A 314 -6.01 -26.50 -15.89
N PRO A 315 -5.35 -25.85 -16.85
CA PRO A 315 -4.29 -26.50 -17.59
C PRO A 315 -3.18 -26.90 -16.61
N THR A 316 -3.00 -28.20 -16.40
CA THR A 316 -2.02 -28.79 -15.46
C THR A 316 -0.55 -28.52 -15.82
N ASP A 317 -0.33 -27.90 -16.98
CA ASP A 317 1.00 -27.75 -17.59
C ASP A 317 1.65 -26.38 -17.30
N TYR A 318 1.00 -25.50 -16.51
CA TYR A 318 1.50 -24.16 -16.24
C TYR A 318 1.91 -23.97 -14.79
N ASN A 319 3.09 -23.38 -14.60
CA ASN A 319 3.67 -23.02 -13.32
C ASN A 319 3.12 -21.65 -12.88
N TRP A 320 2.10 -21.66 -12.05
CA TRP A 320 1.46 -20.46 -11.52
C TRP A 320 2.07 -20.06 -10.18
N SER A 321 2.20 -18.77 -9.95
CA SER A 321 2.59 -18.23 -8.65
C SER A 321 1.64 -17.10 -8.26
N ALA A 322 1.18 -17.10 -7.03
CA ALA A 322 0.54 -15.96 -6.42
C ALA A 322 1.60 -14.86 -6.23
N TYR A 323 1.36 -13.66 -6.77
CA TYR A 323 2.39 -12.63 -6.89
C TYR A 323 2.17 -11.44 -5.95
N SER A 324 0.95 -10.95 -5.85
CA SER A 324 0.59 -9.82 -5.00
C SER A 324 -0.83 -10.00 -4.49
N THR A 325 -1.08 -9.47 -3.30
CA THR A 325 -2.39 -9.46 -2.67
C THR A 325 -2.90 -8.03 -2.49
N THR A 326 -4.19 -7.86 -2.59
CA THR A 326 -4.91 -6.63 -2.24
C THR A 326 -6.16 -7.02 -1.45
N LEU A 327 -6.46 -6.25 -0.41
CA LEU A 327 -7.61 -6.47 0.45
C LEU A 327 -8.69 -5.45 0.14
N VAL A 328 -9.88 -5.93 -0.15
CA VAL A 328 -11.04 -5.10 -0.52
C VAL A 328 -12.32 -5.87 -0.25
N ASP A 329 -13.35 -5.19 0.21
CA ASP A 329 -14.72 -5.73 0.27
C ASP A 329 -15.32 -5.64 -1.14
N ILE A 330 -15.37 -6.78 -1.84
CA ILE A 330 -15.81 -6.84 -3.25
C ILE A 330 -17.32 -7.01 -3.37
N ASP A 331 -17.94 -7.67 -2.39
CA ASP A 331 -19.36 -8.01 -2.44
C ASP A 331 -20.25 -7.14 -1.54
N GLY A 332 -19.67 -6.22 -0.77
CA GLY A 332 -20.38 -5.27 0.06
C GLY A 332 -20.90 -5.85 1.38
N ASP A 333 -20.27 -6.92 1.89
CA ASP A 333 -20.65 -7.56 3.14
C ASP A 333 -19.92 -7.02 4.39
N ASP A 334 -19.14 -5.93 4.21
CA ASP A 334 -18.30 -5.28 5.23
C ASP A 334 -17.09 -6.12 5.69
N LYS A 335 -16.76 -7.22 4.99
CA LYS A 335 -15.54 -8.00 5.24
C LYS A 335 -14.57 -7.84 4.08
N LEU A 336 -13.29 -7.83 4.40
CA LEU A 336 -12.27 -7.69 3.38
C LEU A 336 -11.96 -9.03 2.71
N ASP A 337 -12.21 -9.10 1.41
CA ASP A 337 -11.82 -10.20 0.55
C ASP A 337 -10.36 -10.09 0.14
N ILE A 338 -9.78 -11.20 -0.32
CA ILE A 338 -8.40 -11.23 -0.81
C ILE A 338 -8.43 -11.33 -2.33
N VAL A 339 -7.91 -10.32 -3.01
CA VAL A 339 -7.67 -10.35 -4.45
C VAL A 339 -6.20 -10.64 -4.69
N VAL A 340 -5.93 -11.69 -5.47
CA VAL A 340 -4.58 -12.18 -5.75
C VAL A 340 -4.27 -12.01 -7.22
N THR A 341 -3.13 -11.39 -7.53
CA THR A 341 -2.59 -11.45 -8.89
C THR A 341 -1.78 -12.74 -9.07
N ASN A 342 -2.10 -13.47 -10.11
CA ASN A 342 -1.42 -14.70 -10.46
C ASN A 342 -0.59 -14.48 -11.72
N GLY A 343 0.67 -14.89 -11.67
CA GLY A 343 1.59 -14.83 -12.79
C GLY A 343 2.26 -16.17 -13.05
N THR A 344 2.74 -16.36 -14.27
CA THR A 344 3.54 -17.51 -14.63
C THR A 344 5.01 -17.09 -14.80
N CYS A 345 5.91 -18.06 -14.84
CA CYS A 345 7.31 -17.81 -15.16
C CYS A 345 7.48 -17.09 -16.52
N LEU A 346 8.65 -16.50 -16.74
CA LEU A 346 9.05 -15.93 -18.03
C LEU A 346 8.77 -16.93 -19.18
N ASN A 347 7.93 -16.54 -20.13
CA ASN A 347 7.47 -17.31 -21.30
C ASN A 347 6.28 -18.27 -21.07
N CYS A 348 5.59 -18.17 -19.96
CA CYS A 348 4.39 -18.96 -19.71
C CYS A 348 3.19 -18.01 -19.60
N SER A 349 2.16 -18.19 -20.39
CA SER A 349 0.87 -17.53 -20.19
C SER A 349 -0.19 -18.61 -19.87
N PRO A 350 -1.24 -18.29 -19.17
CA PRO A 350 -1.83 -16.98 -18.94
C PRO A 350 -1.46 -16.37 -17.56
N SER A 351 -1.69 -15.08 -17.41
CA SER A 351 -1.71 -14.35 -16.12
C SER A 351 -3.16 -14.04 -15.76
N GLY A 352 -3.46 -13.87 -14.48
CA GLY A 352 -4.84 -13.63 -14.07
C GLY A 352 -4.98 -13.07 -12.65
N ILE A 353 -6.21 -12.95 -12.23
CA ILE A 353 -6.60 -12.60 -10.86
C ILE A 353 -7.43 -13.72 -10.26
N SER A 354 -7.32 -13.90 -8.96
CA SER A 354 -8.21 -14.76 -8.17
C SER A 354 -8.84 -13.94 -7.05
N ILE A 355 -10.08 -14.27 -6.71
CA ILE A 355 -10.81 -13.68 -5.59
C ILE A 355 -11.06 -14.78 -4.57
N LEU A 356 -10.65 -14.53 -3.35
CA LEU A 356 -10.92 -15.34 -2.18
C LEU A 356 -11.86 -14.57 -1.29
N ARG A 357 -13.12 -14.97 -1.26
CA ARG A 357 -14.17 -14.32 -0.48
C ARG A 357 -14.01 -14.59 1.00
N ASN A 358 -14.13 -13.57 1.80
CA ASN A 358 -14.10 -13.66 3.26
C ASN A 358 -15.48 -14.10 3.80
N ILE A 359 -15.59 -15.37 4.16
CA ILE A 359 -16.80 -15.96 4.76
C ILE A 359 -16.71 -16.11 6.28
N SER A 360 -15.83 -15.31 6.91
CA SER A 360 -15.61 -15.37 8.35
C SER A 360 -16.90 -15.11 9.15
N THR A 361 -16.95 -15.75 10.30
CA THR A 361 -18.01 -15.56 11.31
C THR A 361 -17.39 -14.94 12.57
N ASP A 362 -18.19 -14.52 13.52
CA ASP A 362 -17.71 -13.98 14.81
C ASP A 362 -16.76 -14.93 15.58
N SER A 363 -16.69 -16.20 15.23
CA SER A 363 -15.93 -17.23 15.95
C SER A 363 -14.85 -17.91 15.10
N GLU A 364 -14.83 -17.72 13.80
CA GLU A 364 -13.93 -18.45 12.90
C GLU A 364 -13.62 -17.62 11.67
N LEU A 365 -12.33 -17.45 11.38
CA LEU A 365 -11.86 -16.85 10.14
C LEU A 365 -11.95 -17.87 9.00
N GLY A 366 -12.57 -17.49 7.89
CA GLY A 366 -12.75 -18.39 6.74
C GLY A 366 -12.68 -17.66 5.42
N PHE A 367 -12.10 -18.31 4.42
CA PHE A 367 -12.06 -17.80 3.05
C PHE A 367 -12.49 -18.89 2.07
N GLU A 368 -13.28 -18.52 1.09
CA GLU A 368 -13.71 -19.39 0.02
C GLU A 368 -13.23 -18.84 -1.33
N TYR A 369 -12.73 -19.73 -2.17
CA TYR A 369 -12.40 -19.38 -3.54
C TYR A 369 -13.67 -19.13 -4.34
N GLU A 370 -13.82 -17.95 -4.90
CA GLU A 370 -15.02 -17.58 -5.66
C GLU A 370 -14.76 -17.49 -7.16
N TYR A 371 -13.65 -16.87 -7.57
CA TYR A 371 -13.47 -16.54 -8.98
C TYR A 371 -12.00 -16.48 -9.39
N SER A 372 -11.74 -16.89 -10.63
CA SER A 372 -10.51 -16.54 -11.33
C SER A 372 -10.78 -16.16 -12.78
N SER A 373 -10.09 -15.15 -13.25
CA SER A 373 -10.07 -14.76 -14.65
C SER A 373 -8.65 -14.77 -15.16
N PHE A 374 -8.47 -15.37 -16.32
CA PHE A 374 -7.18 -15.49 -16.96
C PHE A 374 -7.18 -14.74 -18.28
N TYR A 375 -6.18 -13.90 -18.48
CA TYR A 375 -5.97 -13.20 -19.72
C TYR A 375 -4.68 -13.70 -20.36
N GLN A 376 -4.75 -14.08 -21.64
CA GLN A 376 -3.56 -14.27 -22.44
C GLN A 376 -3.07 -12.91 -22.91
N TYR A 377 -1.98 -12.44 -22.33
CA TYR A 377 -1.27 -11.29 -22.87
C TYR A 377 -0.32 -11.76 -23.96
N GLU A 378 -0.29 -11.05 -25.10
CA GLU A 378 0.59 -11.38 -26.23
C GLU A 378 2.10 -11.13 -25.93
N SER A 379 2.43 -10.61 -24.75
CA SER A 379 3.81 -10.33 -24.34
C SER A 379 4.03 -10.73 -22.87
N ASN A 380 5.24 -11.10 -22.51
CA ASN A 380 5.78 -11.53 -21.21
C ASN A 380 5.55 -10.53 -20.04
N SER A 381 4.38 -9.93 -19.94
CA SER A 381 4.03 -9.00 -18.87
C SER A 381 3.31 -9.77 -17.75
N LEU A 382 3.90 -9.72 -16.56
CA LEU A 382 3.28 -10.23 -15.34
C LEU A 382 2.46 -9.09 -14.71
N PRO A 383 1.19 -9.31 -14.32
CA PRO A 383 0.49 -8.35 -13.48
C PRO A 383 1.18 -8.32 -12.13
N SER A 384 1.95 -7.27 -11.88
CA SER A 384 2.71 -7.13 -10.65
C SER A 384 1.87 -6.57 -9.50
N ARG A 385 0.84 -5.79 -9.82
CA ARG A 385 -0.03 -5.13 -8.85
C ARG A 385 -1.41 -4.89 -9.43
N ILE A 386 -2.40 -4.78 -8.55
CA ILE A 386 -3.77 -4.42 -8.89
C ILE A 386 -4.23 -3.27 -8.00
N GLY A 387 -4.82 -2.27 -8.61
CA GLY A 387 -5.60 -1.24 -7.92
C GLY A 387 -7.08 -1.55 -8.10
N ILE A 388 -7.83 -1.41 -7.03
CA ILE A 388 -9.27 -1.65 -7.01
C ILE A 388 -9.95 -0.39 -6.51
N SER A 389 -10.97 0.05 -7.22
CA SER A 389 -11.80 1.20 -6.85
C SER A 389 -13.20 1.01 -7.39
N ASP A 390 -14.18 1.52 -6.67
CA ASP A 390 -15.53 1.70 -7.20
C ASP A 390 -15.49 2.86 -8.20
N LEU A 391 -15.75 2.54 -9.47
CA LEU A 391 -15.67 3.52 -10.57
C LEU A 391 -17.05 4.07 -10.95
N ASN A 392 -18.13 3.41 -10.56
CA ASN A 392 -19.50 3.77 -10.96
C ASN A 392 -20.41 4.11 -9.77
N GLY A 393 -19.97 3.87 -8.53
CA GLY A 393 -20.73 4.21 -7.33
C GLY A 393 -21.88 3.26 -7.02
N GLU A 394 -21.86 2.01 -7.52
CA GLU A 394 -22.90 0.99 -7.27
C GLU A 394 -22.51 0.07 -6.12
#